data_62ab1b67ef2c700f45f390002e6e65c8
#
_entry.id   62ab1b67ef2c700f45f390002e6e65c8
#
_cell.length_a   1.000
_cell.length_b   1.000
_cell.length_c   1.000
_cell.angle_alpha   90.00
_cell.angle_beta   90.00
_cell.angle_gamma   90.00
#
_symmetry.space_group_name_H-M   'P 1'
#
loop_
_entity.id
_entity.type
_entity.pdbx_description
1 polymer ?
#
loop_
_entity_poly.entity_id
_entity_poly.type
_entity_poly.pdbx_seq_one_letter_code
_entity_poly.pdbx_strand_id
1 'polypeptide(L)'
;FDSDIQTKTLSDGSIVCIPKNPKAGFIFYPGGKVETSAYEPLMQACAAQDILCVLVSMPFHLAVFDKNAADGIQEQYPQIDSWYIGGHSLGGAMAASYVSKHADSFDGLILLGAYSTADISETALRVLSVYGSEDGVLNRSKYEKNKSNLPENFTEITIAGGCHAYFGMYG
;
A
#
# COMPACT_ATOMS: atom_id res chain seq x y z
N PHE A 1 14.76 2.14 18.17
CA PHE A 1 13.40 1.67 18.37
C PHE A 1 12.64 2.62 19.29
N ASP A 2 11.56 3.17 18.82
CA ASP A 2 10.68 3.96 19.66
C ASP A 2 9.87 2.99 20.54
N SER A 3 10.04 3.08 21.88
CA SER A 3 9.34 2.22 22.83
C SER A 3 7.82 2.42 22.81
N ASP A 4 7.32 3.50 22.16
CA ASP A 4 5.91 3.80 22.02
C ASP A 4 5.25 3.11 20.81
N ILE A 5 6.02 2.35 20.03
CA ILE A 5 5.51 1.63 18.86
C ILE A 5 5.37 0.15 19.22
N GLN A 6 4.17 -0.38 19.06
CA GLN A 6 3.88 -1.79 19.24
C GLN A 6 3.82 -2.50 17.90
N THR A 7 4.37 -3.70 17.83
CA THR A 7 4.24 -4.58 16.66
C THR A 7 3.44 -5.82 17.07
N LYS A 8 2.45 -6.16 16.26
CA LYS A 8 1.51 -7.22 16.55
C LYS A 8 1.31 -8.09 15.31
N THR A 9 1.24 -9.40 15.50
CA THR A 9 0.88 -10.32 14.42
C THR A 9 -0.55 -10.79 14.64
N LEU A 10 -1.40 -10.60 13.63
CA LEU A 10 -2.79 -11.02 13.69
C LEU A 10 -2.91 -12.51 13.38
N SER A 11 -4.09 -13.08 13.65
CA SER A 11 -4.34 -14.51 13.46
C SER A 11 -4.17 -14.97 12.01
N ASP A 12 -4.38 -14.10 11.05
CA ASP A 12 -4.21 -14.40 9.62
C ASP A 12 -2.77 -14.21 9.12
N GLY A 13 -1.85 -13.83 10.01
CA GLY A 13 -0.45 -13.58 9.67
C GLY A 13 -0.14 -12.13 9.31
N SER A 14 -1.13 -11.27 9.21
CA SER A 14 -0.91 -9.84 8.97
C SER A 14 -0.15 -9.21 10.13
N ILE A 15 0.69 -8.23 9.83
CA ILE A 15 1.52 -7.54 10.82
C ILE A 15 1.02 -6.11 10.97
N VAL A 16 0.83 -5.68 12.22
CA VAL A 16 0.39 -4.32 12.53
C VAL A 16 1.45 -3.62 13.33
N CYS A 17 1.84 -2.43 12.87
CA CYS A 17 2.71 -1.51 13.60
C CYS A 17 1.84 -0.39 14.14
N ILE A 18 1.76 -0.27 15.47
CA ILE A 18 0.80 0.61 16.14
C ILE A 18 1.56 1.70 16.89
N PRO A 19 1.51 2.97 16.46
CA PRO A 19 2.07 4.07 17.25
C PRO A 19 1.16 4.38 18.44
N LYS A 20 1.68 5.14 19.40
CA LYS A 20 0.95 5.44 20.64
C LYS A 20 -0.37 6.16 20.39
N ASN A 21 -0.37 7.17 19.53
CA ASN A 21 -1.55 7.97 19.21
C ASN A 21 -1.72 8.05 17.69
N PRO A 22 -2.22 6.98 17.05
CA PRO A 22 -2.33 6.98 15.60
C PRO A 22 -3.31 8.04 15.10
N LYS A 23 -2.87 8.82 14.12
CA LYS A 23 -3.67 9.85 13.46
C LYS A 23 -4.33 9.35 12.19
N ALA A 24 -3.77 8.29 11.60
CA ALA A 24 -4.27 7.70 10.38
C ALA A 24 -3.91 6.21 10.35
N GLY A 25 -4.56 5.47 9.48
CA GLY A 25 -4.24 4.09 9.19
C GLY A 25 -3.84 3.89 7.74
N PHE A 26 -2.94 2.96 7.51
CA PHE A 26 -2.47 2.61 6.18
C PHE A 26 -2.46 1.09 6.04
N ILE A 27 -3.25 0.58 5.11
CA ILE A 27 -3.29 -0.85 4.80
C ILE A 27 -2.43 -1.09 3.57
N PHE A 28 -1.42 -1.94 3.71
CA PHE A 28 -0.41 -2.15 2.68
C PHE A 28 -0.42 -3.59 2.17
N TYR A 29 -0.52 -3.74 0.85
CA TYR A 29 -0.47 -5.02 0.14
C TYR A 29 0.95 -5.25 -0.36
N PRO A 30 1.62 -6.33 0.06
CA PRO A 30 2.99 -6.61 -0.38
C PRO A 30 3.05 -7.03 -1.84
N GLY A 31 4.24 -6.96 -2.42
CA GLY A 31 4.51 -7.49 -3.75
C GLY A 31 4.46 -9.03 -3.74
N GLY A 32 4.21 -9.61 -4.90
CA GLY A 32 4.21 -11.06 -5.05
C GLY A 32 5.59 -11.64 -4.75
N LYS A 33 5.64 -12.72 -3.98
CA LYS A 33 6.87 -13.44 -3.62
C LYS A 33 7.88 -12.61 -2.83
N VAL A 34 7.45 -11.52 -2.19
CA VAL A 34 8.30 -10.70 -1.33
C VAL A 34 8.00 -11.04 0.12
N GLU A 35 9.04 -11.27 0.90
CA GLU A 35 8.88 -11.58 2.32
C GLU A 35 8.44 -10.35 3.11
N THR A 36 7.64 -10.56 4.15
CA THR A 36 7.09 -9.47 4.97
C THR A 36 8.18 -8.62 5.63
N SER A 37 9.31 -9.24 6.02
CA SER A 37 10.42 -8.52 6.64
C SER A 37 11.01 -7.43 5.74
N ALA A 38 10.84 -7.54 4.42
CA ALA A 38 11.33 -6.54 3.48
C ALA A 38 10.62 -5.18 3.65
N TYR A 39 9.43 -5.17 4.22
CA TYR A 39 8.64 -3.95 4.38
C TYR A 39 8.70 -3.36 5.80
N GLU A 40 9.45 -3.97 6.72
CA GLU A 40 9.57 -3.45 8.08
C GLU A 40 10.01 -1.99 8.15
N PRO A 41 11.02 -1.54 7.37
CA PRO A 41 11.42 -0.14 7.41
C PRO A 41 10.28 0.81 7.02
N LEU A 42 9.47 0.43 6.03
CA LEU A 42 8.33 1.24 5.62
C LEU A 42 7.29 1.34 6.75
N MET A 43 6.99 0.22 7.39
CA MET A 43 6.02 0.18 8.48
C MET A 43 6.47 1.02 9.66
N GLN A 44 7.77 0.94 9.99
CA GLN A 44 8.32 1.73 11.09
C GLN A 44 8.37 3.22 10.76
N ALA A 45 8.65 3.56 9.52
CA ALA A 45 8.60 4.95 9.07
C ALA A 45 7.19 5.52 9.19
N CYS A 46 6.17 4.73 8.84
CA CYS A 46 4.78 5.13 9.03
C CYS A 46 4.46 5.35 10.51
N ALA A 47 4.84 4.42 11.36
CA ALA A 47 4.58 4.52 12.80
C ALA A 47 5.27 5.73 13.42
N ALA A 48 6.47 6.09 12.95
CA ALA A 48 7.18 7.26 13.40
C ALA A 48 6.45 8.56 13.04
N GLN A 49 5.56 8.52 12.06
CA GLN A 49 4.69 9.64 11.66
C GLN A 49 3.27 9.52 12.22
N ASP A 50 3.10 8.72 13.25
CA ASP A 50 1.80 8.47 13.90
C ASP A 50 0.78 7.80 12.97
N ILE A 51 1.25 6.97 12.04
CA ILE A 51 0.40 6.21 11.13
C ILE A 51 0.44 4.74 11.53
N LEU A 52 -0.71 4.19 11.90
CA LEU A 52 -0.85 2.75 12.11
C LEU A 52 -0.76 2.08 10.75
N CYS A 53 0.16 1.12 10.61
CA CYS A 53 0.38 0.43 9.34
C CYS A 53 0.06 -1.05 9.48
N VAL A 54 -0.76 -1.56 8.57
CA VAL A 54 -1.11 -2.97 8.51
C VAL A 54 -0.53 -3.55 7.22
N LEU A 55 0.42 -4.47 7.36
CA LEU A 55 0.93 -5.25 6.24
C LEU A 55 0.10 -6.52 6.15
N VAL A 56 -0.76 -6.60 5.14
CA VAL A 56 -1.69 -7.74 5.02
C VAL A 56 -0.94 -9.00 4.61
N SER A 57 -1.40 -10.13 5.12
CA SER A 57 -0.84 -11.44 4.77
C SER A 57 -1.41 -11.89 3.43
N MET A 58 -0.52 -12.36 2.55
CA MET A 58 -0.90 -12.91 1.25
C MET A 58 -0.48 -14.37 1.18
N PRO A 59 -1.45 -15.31 1.17
CA PRO A 59 -1.13 -16.72 1.05
C PRO A 59 -0.25 -16.99 -0.17
N PHE A 60 0.81 -17.76 0.03
CA PHE A 60 1.78 -18.08 -1.02
C PHE A 60 2.43 -16.83 -1.65
N HIS A 61 2.37 -15.70 -0.95
CA HIS A 61 2.89 -14.42 -1.43
C HIS A 61 2.27 -13.99 -2.77
N LEU A 62 1.02 -14.37 -3.00
CA LEU A 62 0.29 -14.04 -4.22
C LEU A 62 -0.93 -13.19 -3.89
N ALA A 63 -0.75 -11.87 -3.93
CA ALA A 63 -1.80 -10.89 -3.63
C ALA A 63 -3.05 -11.11 -4.49
N VAL A 64 -2.91 -11.65 -5.69
CA VAL A 64 -4.01 -11.88 -6.61
C VAL A 64 -5.08 -12.82 -6.05
N PHE A 65 -4.72 -13.69 -5.12
CA PHE A 65 -5.67 -14.63 -4.53
C PHE A 65 -6.43 -14.07 -3.35
N ASP A 66 -6.04 -12.89 -2.84
CA ASP A 66 -6.74 -12.27 -1.71
C ASP A 66 -6.77 -10.76 -1.84
N LYS A 67 -7.43 -10.29 -2.91
CA LYS A 67 -7.61 -8.85 -3.12
C LYS A 67 -8.45 -8.20 -2.02
N ASN A 68 -9.25 -8.99 -1.30
CA ASN A 68 -10.11 -8.52 -0.20
C ASN A 68 -9.45 -8.66 1.18
N ALA A 69 -8.14 -8.81 1.23
CA ALA A 69 -7.40 -8.97 2.49
C ALA A 69 -7.60 -7.79 3.45
N ALA A 70 -8.00 -6.63 2.94
CA ALA A 70 -8.25 -5.45 3.76
C ALA A 70 -9.59 -5.49 4.52
N ASP A 71 -10.48 -6.42 4.17
CA ASP A 71 -11.80 -6.50 4.81
C ASP A 71 -11.68 -6.66 6.33
N GLY A 72 -12.47 -5.87 7.07
CA GLY A 72 -12.56 -5.96 8.51
C GLY A 72 -11.46 -5.24 9.29
N ILE A 73 -10.42 -4.73 8.62
CA ILE A 73 -9.28 -4.11 9.32
C ILE A 73 -9.68 -2.78 9.96
N GLN A 74 -10.40 -1.92 9.26
CA GLN A 74 -10.79 -0.62 9.81
C GLN A 74 -11.66 -0.76 11.05
N GLU A 75 -12.52 -1.74 11.08
CA GLU A 75 -13.44 -1.98 12.19
C GLU A 75 -12.71 -2.37 13.48
N GLN A 76 -11.50 -2.88 13.37
CA GLN A 76 -10.67 -3.20 14.54
C GLN A 76 -10.07 -1.95 15.20
N TYR A 77 -10.07 -0.83 14.49
CA TYR A 77 -9.46 0.43 14.95
C TYR A 77 -10.46 1.59 14.78
N PRO A 78 -11.60 1.55 15.50
CA PRO A 78 -12.69 2.50 15.27
C PRO A 78 -12.34 3.94 15.65
N GLN A 79 -11.26 4.16 16.41
CA GLN A 79 -10.81 5.48 16.77
C GLN A 79 -10.06 6.20 15.63
N ILE A 80 -9.73 5.47 14.55
CA ILE A 80 -9.01 6.05 13.41
C ILE A 80 -10.04 6.39 12.32
N ASP A 81 -10.10 7.68 11.94
CA ASP A 81 -11.05 8.18 10.95
C ASP A 81 -10.46 8.30 9.55
N SER A 82 -9.14 8.41 9.46
CA SER A 82 -8.45 8.67 8.19
C SER A 82 -7.70 7.43 7.76
N TRP A 83 -8.06 6.88 6.60
CA TRP A 83 -7.49 5.63 6.11
C TRP A 83 -6.94 5.77 4.69
N TYR A 84 -5.78 5.16 4.50
CA TYR A 84 -5.13 5.03 3.21
C TYR A 84 -4.89 3.56 2.92
N ILE A 85 -4.78 3.21 1.65
CA ILE A 85 -4.48 1.87 1.20
C ILE A 85 -3.45 1.95 0.10
N GLY A 86 -2.64 0.93 -0.05
CA GLY A 86 -1.65 0.93 -1.12
C GLY A 86 -0.93 -0.39 -1.20
N GLY A 87 0.08 -0.43 -2.01
CA GLY A 87 0.88 -1.62 -2.14
C GLY A 87 2.02 -1.48 -3.13
N HIS A 88 2.83 -2.51 -3.15
CA HIS A 88 4.03 -2.60 -3.97
C HIS A 88 3.79 -3.61 -5.09
N SER A 89 4.07 -3.22 -6.33
CA SER A 89 4.02 -4.12 -7.48
C SER A 89 2.61 -4.72 -7.65
N LEU A 90 2.49 -6.04 -7.74
CA LEU A 90 1.20 -6.70 -7.84
C LEU A 90 0.28 -6.36 -6.66
N GLY A 91 0.84 -6.20 -5.46
CA GLY A 91 0.08 -5.76 -4.29
C GLY A 91 -0.56 -4.40 -4.47
N GLY A 92 0.13 -3.47 -5.16
CA GLY A 92 -0.43 -2.17 -5.49
C GLY A 92 -1.64 -2.26 -6.42
N ALA A 93 -1.56 -3.13 -7.43
CA ALA A 93 -2.68 -3.37 -8.35
C ALA A 93 -3.87 -3.97 -7.60
N MET A 94 -3.62 -4.86 -6.64
CA MET A 94 -4.68 -5.46 -5.84
C MET A 94 -5.32 -4.45 -4.88
N ALA A 95 -4.51 -3.57 -4.28
CA ALA A 95 -5.02 -2.48 -3.44
C ALA A 95 -5.93 -1.54 -4.25
N ALA A 96 -5.51 -1.21 -5.48
CA ALA A 96 -6.32 -0.38 -6.37
C ALA A 96 -7.64 -1.06 -6.73
N SER A 97 -7.61 -2.36 -7.00
CA SER A 97 -8.82 -3.14 -7.27
C SER A 97 -9.77 -3.13 -6.08
N TYR A 98 -9.22 -3.31 -4.88
CA TYR A 98 -10.02 -3.29 -3.66
C TYR A 98 -10.66 -1.91 -3.45
N VAL A 99 -9.86 -0.85 -3.50
CA VAL A 99 -10.36 0.49 -3.22
C VAL A 99 -11.34 0.99 -4.28
N SER A 100 -11.29 0.46 -5.50
CA SER A 100 -12.25 0.82 -6.54
C SER A 100 -13.69 0.50 -6.14
N LYS A 101 -13.86 -0.48 -5.25
CA LYS A 101 -15.16 -0.91 -4.75
C LYS A 101 -15.45 -0.38 -3.35
N HIS A 102 -14.52 0.33 -2.73
CA HIS A 102 -14.62 0.82 -1.36
C HIS A 102 -14.11 2.26 -1.24
N ALA A 103 -14.25 3.05 -2.32
CA ALA A 103 -13.66 4.38 -2.39
C ALA A 103 -14.12 5.32 -1.27
N ASP A 104 -15.35 5.17 -0.81
CA ASP A 104 -15.90 6.01 0.25
C ASP A 104 -15.32 5.71 1.63
N SER A 105 -14.63 4.59 1.78
CA SER A 105 -14.03 4.17 3.05
C SER A 105 -12.58 4.58 3.19
N PHE A 106 -11.99 5.20 2.17
CA PHE A 106 -10.58 5.58 2.16
C PHE A 106 -10.39 7.01 1.69
N ASP A 107 -9.36 7.66 2.20
CA ASP A 107 -8.97 9.00 1.78
C ASP A 107 -8.02 8.97 0.59
N GLY A 108 -7.25 7.91 0.44
CA GLY A 108 -6.30 7.83 -0.65
C GLY A 108 -5.71 6.47 -0.91
N LEU A 109 -5.00 6.39 -2.04
CA LEU A 109 -4.31 5.20 -2.54
C LEU A 109 -2.86 5.55 -2.83
N ILE A 110 -1.94 4.67 -2.42
CA ILE A 110 -0.51 4.83 -2.67
C ILE A 110 -0.02 3.63 -3.48
N LEU A 111 0.49 3.91 -4.68
CA LEU A 111 1.01 2.91 -5.60
C LEU A 111 2.53 3.00 -5.63
N LEU A 112 3.21 1.92 -5.26
CA LEU A 112 4.67 1.82 -5.28
C LEU A 112 5.09 0.84 -6.39
N GLY A 113 5.63 1.37 -7.48
CA GLY A 113 6.02 0.55 -8.62
C GLY A 113 4.86 -0.25 -9.20
N ALA A 114 3.69 0.36 -9.31
CA ALA A 114 2.45 -0.33 -9.67
C ALA A 114 1.52 0.58 -10.48
N TYR A 115 0.54 -0.01 -11.13
CA TYR A 115 -0.53 0.74 -11.81
C TYR A 115 -1.88 0.10 -11.50
N SER A 116 -2.95 0.90 -11.68
CA SER A 116 -4.32 0.44 -11.44
C SER A 116 -4.97 0.03 -12.75
N THR A 117 -5.47 -1.21 -12.82
CA THR A 117 -6.32 -1.64 -13.93
C THR A 117 -7.79 -1.29 -13.67
N ALA A 118 -8.13 -1.00 -12.41
CA ALA A 118 -9.47 -0.54 -12.06
C ALA A 118 -9.58 0.98 -12.28
N ASP A 119 -10.72 1.42 -12.77
CA ASP A 119 -10.97 2.83 -13.02
C ASP A 119 -11.46 3.51 -11.73
N ILE A 120 -10.60 4.35 -11.16
CA ILE A 120 -10.90 5.17 -9.98
C ILE A 120 -10.86 6.66 -10.32
N SER A 121 -10.89 7.00 -11.60
CA SER A 121 -10.76 8.39 -12.08
C SER A 121 -11.85 9.33 -11.58
N GLU A 122 -13.04 8.81 -11.32
CA GLU A 122 -14.19 9.60 -10.88
C GLU A 122 -14.41 9.54 -9.37
N THR A 123 -13.43 9.03 -8.62
CA THR A 123 -13.52 9.00 -7.15
C THR A 123 -12.88 10.24 -6.54
N ALA A 124 -13.18 10.48 -5.27
CA ALA A 124 -12.54 11.54 -4.49
C ALA A 124 -11.21 11.11 -3.88
N LEU A 125 -10.70 9.92 -4.21
CA LEU A 125 -9.44 9.41 -3.68
C LEU A 125 -8.27 10.30 -4.06
N ARG A 126 -7.41 10.58 -3.09
CA ARG A 126 -6.11 11.20 -3.33
C ARG A 126 -5.15 10.07 -3.70
N VAL A 127 -4.47 10.20 -4.82
CA VAL A 127 -3.59 9.13 -5.31
C VAL A 127 -2.16 9.64 -5.40
N LEU A 128 -1.25 8.85 -4.84
CA LEU A 128 0.18 9.04 -4.95
C LEU A 128 0.76 7.83 -5.68
N SER A 129 1.47 8.06 -6.77
CA SER A 129 2.14 7.02 -7.55
C SER A 129 3.64 7.27 -7.53
N VAL A 130 4.39 6.28 -7.01
CA VAL A 130 5.85 6.37 -6.87
C VAL A 130 6.48 5.23 -7.65
N TYR A 131 7.46 5.54 -8.49
CA TYR A 131 8.21 4.49 -9.20
C TYR A 131 9.67 4.93 -9.39
N GLY A 132 10.55 3.94 -9.60
CA GLY A 132 11.96 4.20 -9.87
C GLY A 132 12.23 4.33 -11.37
N SER A 133 13.09 5.27 -11.76
CA SER A 133 13.46 5.47 -13.17
C SER A 133 14.17 4.25 -13.75
N GLU A 134 14.81 3.42 -12.90
CA GLU A 134 15.54 2.22 -13.30
C GLU A 134 14.74 0.95 -13.01
N ASP A 135 13.41 1.06 -12.84
CA ASP A 135 12.55 -0.09 -12.58
C ASP A 135 12.38 -0.93 -13.84
N GLY A 136 13.12 -2.05 -13.91
CA GLY A 136 13.06 -3.00 -15.01
C GLY A 136 11.95 -4.03 -14.92
N VAL A 137 11.21 -4.06 -13.80
CA VAL A 137 10.10 -5.00 -13.59
C VAL A 137 8.77 -4.36 -13.97
N LEU A 138 8.59 -3.08 -13.68
CA LEU A 138 7.36 -2.34 -14.00
C LEU A 138 7.17 -2.25 -15.51
N ASN A 139 6.01 -2.67 -16.00
CA ASN A 139 5.67 -2.50 -17.41
C ASN A 139 5.33 -1.03 -17.68
N ARG A 140 6.29 -0.29 -18.21
CA ARG A 140 6.16 1.16 -18.40
C ARG A 140 5.05 1.53 -19.36
N SER A 141 4.85 0.74 -20.41
CA SER A 141 3.78 0.98 -21.37
C SER A 141 2.41 0.85 -20.71
N LYS A 142 2.20 -0.19 -19.92
CA LYS A 142 0.96 -0.38 -19.17
C LYS A 142 0.79 0.67 -18.07
N TYR A 143 1.88 1.03 -17.42
CA TYR A 143 1.87 2.09 -16.41
C TYR A 143 1.34 3.41 -17.00
N GLU A 144 1.91 3.83 -18.14
CA GLU A 144 1.50 5.07 -18.80
C GLU A 144 0.04 4.99 -19.28
N LYS A 145 -0.33 3.87 -19.89
CA LYS A 145 -1.69 3.66 -20.37
C LYS A 145 -2.73 3.74 -19.26
N ASN A 146 -2.42 3.17 -18.11
CA ASN A 146 -3.37 3.08 -16.99
C ASN A 146 -3.43 4.34 -16.12
N LYS A 147 -2.64 5.38 -16.43
CA LYS A 147 -2.77 6.67 -15.75
C LYS A 147 -4.17 7.27 -15.91
N SER A 148 -4.86 6.99 -17.01
CA SER A 148 -6.22 7.46 -17.23
C SER A 148 -7.23 6.85 -16.24
N ASN A 149 -6.88 5.77 -15.57
CA ASN A 149 -7.69 5.17 -14.51
C ASN A 149 -7.59 5.92 -13.18
N LEU A 150 -6.66 6.86 -13.05
CA LEU A 150 -6.46 7.62 -11.81
C LEU A 150 -7.20 8.95 -11.86
N PRO A 151 -7.58 9.51 -10.70
CA PRO A 151 -8.08 10.88 -10.65
C PRO A 151 -7.09 11.84 -11.31
N GLU A 152 -7.59 12.82 -12.05
CA GLU A 152 -6.77 13.72 -12.85
C GLU A 152 -5.67 14.43 -12.04
N ASN A 153 -5.93 14.69 -10.76
CA ASN A 153 -5.02 15.42 -9.89
C ASN A 153 -4.06 14.51 -9.12
N PHE A 154 -3.86 13.27 -9.56
CA PHE A 154 -2.93 12.38 -8.85
C PHE A 154 -1.51 12.95 -8.86
N THR A 155 -0.75 12.60 -7.82
CA THR A 155 0.64 13.00 -7.68
C THR A 155 1.54 11.86 -8.14
N GLU A 156 2.52 12.18 -8.99
CA GLU A 156 3.51 11.20 -9.43
C GLU A 156 4.89 11.60 -8.94
N ILE A 157 5.61 10.65 -8.35
CA ILE A 157 7.00 10.84 -7.92
C ILE A 157 7.84 9.77 -8.59
N THR A 158 8.89 10.23 -9.32
CA THR A 158 9.88 9.33 -9.91
C THR A 158 11.14 9.40 -9.06
N ILE A 159 11.61 8.25 -8.58
CA ILE A 159 12.87 8.18 -7.84
C ILE A 159 13.99 7.94 -8.84
N ALA A 160 14.84 8.95 -9.05
CA ALA A 160 15.94 8.87 -10.01
C ALA A 160 16.92 7.78 -9.58
N GLY A 161 17.25 6.87 -10.52
CA GLY A 161 18.09 5.71 -10.23
C GLY A 161 17.43 4.62 -9.42
N GLY A 162 16.16 4.81 -9.02
CA GLY A 162 15.42 3.82 -8.25
C GLY A 162 15.02 2.62 -9.08
N CYS A 163 15.06 1.43 -8.50
CA CYS A 163 14.59 0.19 -9.13
C CYS A 163 13.41 -0.39 -8.34
N HIS A 164 12.77 -1.42 -8.90
CA HIS A 164 11.58 -2.03 -8.32
C HIS A 164 11.81 -2.51 -6.87
N ALA A 165 12.99 -3.05 -6.59
CA ALA A 165 13.33 -3.58 -5.28
C ALA A 165 13.52 -2.51 -4.19
N TYR A 166 13.60 -1.22 -4.55
CA TYR A 166 13.83 -0.15 -3.56
C TYR A 166 12.65 0.08 -2.61
N PHE A 167 11.48 -0.47 -2.92
CA PHE A 167 10.30 -0.35 -2.06
C PHE A 167 10.27 -1.41 -0.96
N GLY A 168 11.17 -2.38 -1.01
CA GLY A 168 11.36 -3.38 0.02
C GLY A 168 12.85 -3.67 0.21
N MET A 169 13.22 -4.13 1.40
CA MET A 169 14.61 -4.47 1.69
C MET A 169 14.85 -5.96 1.44
N TYR A 170 15.05 -6.30 0.18
CA TYR A 170 15.37 -7.65 -0.23
C TYR A 170 16.49 -7.60 -1.29
N GLY A 171 17.34 -8.57 -1.23
CA GLY A 171 18.55 -8.61 -2.05
C GLY A 171 18.33 -8.88 -3.50
#